data_0346b1a78b0af4fece419ef3d4eee1c0
#
_entry.id   0346b1a78b0af4fece419ef3d4eee1c0
#
_cell.length_a   1.000
_cell.length_b   1.000
_cell.length_c   1.000
_cell.angle_alpha   90.00
_cell.angle_beta   90.00
_cell.angle_gamma   90.00
#
_symmetry.space_group_name_H-M   'P 1'
#
loop_
_entity.id
_entity.type
_entity.pdbx_description
1 polymer ?
#
loop_
_entity_poly.entity_id
_entity_poly.type
_entity_poly.pdbx_seq_one_letter_code
_entity_poly.pdbx_strand_id
1 'polypeptide(L)'
;MKLLKNSFNNVEDVIVKKDLCVGCGMCEIACPYNAIEIVYDYGKGAFHPRVNRNACINCGVCLNVCPSVRFFLKDEVFKSIVHLLRERIGVVKHVYIGYASDFQLRFHASSGGIVTALLKYLFDKKYIDGAIVVTMNGGKVPVARAVVARSVDEAMSAMGSKYVPPLFNGAVRSIEYGKSYAFVGLPCHIYAMQQYTKMNKKLQGSIKLYIGLLCGGVLSYHCLEYLIRRYFKIKGEYRLKDVRFRGWGWPGYMRIKIDKKDLIVSFPEYWPLIAPRFRLNPCLTCTFSFNPYADVVCGDAWLEDIVKRDRIGTSIVIIRTERGEKIFNEAVNNGYIKSVPLNMDEFFKAEKGLIFDKFLVLQPRVLSLKKLRKGTIQIKLFDTFYPSIFSFYNELFINCLRFFAFRKKWYLTDILFNVYKQGVIMIARFLRRLK
;
A
#
# COMPACT_ATOMS: atom_id res chain seq x y z
N MET A 1 -22.47 12.97 -9.52
CA MET A 1 -21.95 13.05 -10.91
C MET A 1 -22.05 14.44 -11.54
N LYS A 2 -22.01 15.53 -10.73
CA LYS A 2 -22.12 16.93 -11.22
C LYS A 2 -20.78 17.71 -11.30
N LEU A 3 -19.61 17.09 -11.02
CA LEU A 3 -18.32 17.79 -10.89
C LEU A 3 -17.43 17.80 -12.14
N LEU A 4 -17.87 17.24 -13.30
CA LEU A 4 -17.04 17.11 -14.49
C LEU A 4 -17.63 17.85 -15.71
N LYS A 5 -18.16 19.05 -15.52
CA LYS A 5 -18.64 19.90 -16.64
C LYS A 5 -17.53 20.74 -17.30
N ASN A 6 -16.23 20.50 -17.00
CA ASN A 6 -15.13 21.16 -17.69
C ASN A 6 -14.52 20.21 -18.73
N SER A 7 -14.04 20.74 -19.80
CA SER A 7 -13.57 20.17 -21.07
C SER A 7 -12.48 19.08 -21.03
N PHE A 8 -12.09 18.58 -19.85
CA PHE A 8 -11.03 17.59 -19.67
C PHE A 8 -11.51 16.44 -18.78
N ASN A 9 -11.87 15.31 -19.41
CA ASN A 9 -12.42 14.14 -18.72
C ASN A 9 -11.47 12.92 -18.79
N ASN A 10 -10.18 13.10 -18.55
CA ASN A 10 -9.21 12.01 -18.54
C ASN A 10 -8.33 12.02 -17.28
N VAL A 11 -7.68 10.87 -17.01
CA VAL A 11 -6.88 10.68 -15.79
C VAL A 11 -5.66 11.60 -15.71
N GLU A 12 -5.07 12.01 -16.83
CA GLU A 12 -3.89 12.88 -16.80
C GLU A 12 -4.26 14.27 -16.28
N ASP A 13 -5.33 14.86 -16.80
CA ASP A 13 -5.76 16.21 -16.43
C ASP A 13 -6.37 16.24 -15.01
N VAL A 14 -7.18 15.22 -14.66
CA VAL A 14 -7.93 15.22 -13.41
C VAL A 14 -7.12 14.67 -12.24
N ILE A 15 -6.21 13.72 -12.47
CA ILE A 15 -5.51 12.97 -11.41
C ILE A 15 -4.00 13.26 -11.42
N VAL A 16 -3.31 13.12 -12.58
CA VAL A 16 -1.84 13.23 -12.63
C VAL A 16 -1.39 14.66 -12.36
N LYS A 17 -2.02 15.66 -13.00
CA LYS A 17 -1.70 17.09 -12.80
C LYS A 17 -1.96 17.55 -11.36
N LYS A 18 -2.86 16.89 -10.63
CA LYS A 18 -3.12 17.15 -9.21
C LYS A 18 -2.23 16.33 -8.26
N ASP A 19 -1.30 15.52 -8.81
CA ASP A 19 -0.39 14.67 -8.05
C ASP A 19 -1.11 13.64 -7.14
N LEU A 20 -2.23 13.10 -7.63
CA LEU A 20 -3.08 12.13 -6.93
C LEU A 20 -2.96 10.70 -7.49
N CYS A 21 -2.08 10.46 -8.48
CA CYS A 21 -1.93 9.15 -9.09
C CYS A 21 -1.23 8.17 -8.15
N VAL A 22 -1.83 6.98 -7.95
CA VAL A 22 -1.27 5.89 -7.14
C VAL A 22 -0.40 4.91 -7.96
N GLY A 23 -0.29 5.10 -9.28
CA GLY A 23 0.60 4.32 -10.16
C GLY A 23 0.12 2.90 -10.49
N CYS A 24 -1.16 2.56 -10.33
CA CYS A 24 -1.64 1.17 -10.47
C CYS A 24 -1.78 0.67 -11.93
N GLY A 25 -1.81 1.56 -12.94
CA GLY A 25 -1.92 1.19 -14.36
C GLY A 25 -3.31 0.77 -14.84
N MET A 26 -4.34 0.72 -14.00
CA MET A 26 -5.68 0.23 -14.37
C MET A 26 -6.41 1.09 -15.41
N CYS A 27 -6.10 2.38 -15.49
CA CYS A 27 -6.69 3.30 -16.46
C CYS A 27 -6.28 2.99 -17.92
N GLU A 28 -5.09 2.39 -18.12
CA GLU A 28 -4.60 1.98 -19.44
C GLU A 28 -5.46 0.87 -20.02
N ILE A 29 -5.75 -0.17 -19.24
CA ILE A 29 -6.57 -1.31 -19.69
C ILE A 29 -8.06 -0.98 -19.80
N ALA A 30 -8.51 0.07 -19.10
CA ALA A 30 -9.90 0.51 -19.14
C ALA A 30 -10.16 1.44 -20.34
N CYS A 31 -9.12 1.94 -21.01
CA CYS A 31 -9.28 2.85 -22.14
C CYS A 31 -9.70 2.10 -23.40
N PRO A 32 -10.93 2.32 -23.93
CA PRO A 32 -11.41 1.60 -25.12
C PRO A 32 -10.71 2.05 -26.41
N TYR A 33 -10.01 3.18 -26.38
CA TYR A 33 -9.31 3.77 -27.53
C TYR A 33 -7.79 3.61 -27.48
N ASN A 34 -7.27 2.82 -26.52
CA ASN A 34 -5.83 2.64 -26.30
C ASN A 34 -5.04 3.98 -26.21
N ALA A 35 -5.71 5.04 -25.75
CA ALA A 35 -5.15 6.39 -25.70
C ALA A 35 -4.28 6.63 -24.45
N ILE A 36 -4.01 5.64 -23.62
CA ILE A 36 -3.28 5.78 -22.37
C ILE A 36 -2.09 4.83 -22.36
N GLU A 37 -0.92 5.38 -22.08
CA GLU A 37 0.33 4.67 -21.86
C GLU A 37 0.82 4.91 -20.43
N ILE A 38 1.36 3.88 -19.77
CA ILE A 38 1.99 4.02 -18.46
C ILE A 38 3.47 4.30 -18.61
N VAL A 39 3.90 5.46 -18.14
CA VAL A 39 5.29 5.93 -18.24
C VAL A 39 5.93 6.07 -16.86
N TYR A 40 7.26 5.87 -16.78
CA TYR A 40 8.02 6.12 -15.57
C TYR A 40 8.46 7.58 -15.47
N ASP A 41 8.06 8.26 -14.41
CA ASP A 41 8.49 9.62 -14.09
C ASP A 41 9.77 9.57 -13.24
N TYR A 42 10.90 9.88 -13.84
CA TYR A 42 12.20 9.90 -13.15
C TYR A 42 12.27 10.96 -12.04
N GLY A 43 11.51 12.04 -12.12
CA GLY A 43 11.45 13.08 -11.09
C GLY A 43 10.68 12.63 -9.86
N LYS A 44 9.60 11.87 -10.05
CA LYS A 44 8.79 11.31 -8.96
C LYS A 44 9.24 9.93 -8.50
N GLY A 45 10.00 9.21 -9.33
CA GLY A 45 10.35 7.81 -9.10
C GLY A 45 9.10 6.95 -8.97
N ALA A 46 8.13 7.13 -9.87
CA ALA A 46 6.87 6.40 -9.89
C ALA A 46 6.30 6.34 -11.30
N PHE A 47 5.40 5.39 -11.53
CA PHE A 47 4.66 5.28 -12.79
C PHE A 47 3.39 6.13 -12.77
N HIS A 48 3.04 6.70 -13.92
CA HIS A 48 1.76 7.39 -14.12
C HIS A 48 1.28 7.28 -15.57
N PRO A 49 -0.03 7.48 -15.83
CA PRO A 49 -0.56 7.51 -17.20
C PRO A 49 -0.17 8.79 -17.92
N ARG A 50 0.17 8.65 -19.19
CA ARG A 50 0.29 9.71 -20.20
C ARG A 50 -0.79 9.49 -21.24
N VAL A 51 -1.53 10.55 -21.59
CA VAL A 51 -2.66 10.47 -22.53
C VAL A 51 -2.25 10.97 -23.90
N ASN A 52 -2.41 10.12 -24.92
CA ASN A 52 -2.32 10.54 -26.32
C ASN A 52 -3.54 11.39 -26.69
N ARG A 53 -3.33 12.69 -26.85
CA ARG A 53 -4.40 13.67 -27.13
C ARG A 53 -5.11 13.44 -28.45
N ASN A 54 -4.43 12.87 -29.45
CA ASN A 54 -5.02 12.60 -30.77
C ASN A 54 -5.97 11.40 -30.76
N ALA A 55 -5.74 10.44 -29.85
CA ALA A 55 -6.59 9.25 -29.68
C ALA A 55 -7.65 9.41 -28.58
N CYS A 56 -7.48 10.36 -27.66
CA CYS A 56 -8.36 10.54 -26.52
C CYS A 56 -9.60 11.38 -26.87
N ILE A 57 -10.78 10.77 -26.81
CA ILE A 57 -12.06 11.47 -27.01
C ILE A 57 -12.68 12.04 -25.73
N ASN A 58 -11.94 12.06 -24.62
CA ASN A 58 -12.40 12.54 -23.30
C ASN A 58 -13.67 11.86 -22.75
N CYS A 59 -13.86 10.58 -23.04
CA CYS A 59 -15.05 9.80 -22.61
C CYS A 59 -15.14 9.56 -21.10
N GLY A 60 -14.07 9.78 -20.33
CA GLY A 60 -14.04 9.63 -18.88
C GLY A 60 -13.99 8.18 -18.35
N VAL A 61 -13.97 7.16 -19.20
CA VAL A 61 -13.95 5.74 -18.81
C VAL A 61 -12.79 5.43 -17.87
N CYS A 62 -11.61 5.99 -18.12
CA CYS A 62 -10.42 5.85 -17.27
C CYS A 62 -10.60 6.40 -15.85
N LEU A 63 -11.48 7.37 -15.64
CA LEU A 63 -11.82 7.91 -14.31
C LEU A 63 -12.76 6.98 -13.53
N ASN A 64 -13.60 6.19 -14.22
CA ASN A 64 -14.52 5.26 -13.56
C ASN A 64 -13.79 4.13 -12.82
N VAL A 65 -12.62 3.70 -13.32
CA VAL A 65 -11.79 2.69 -12.65
C VAL A 65 -10.77 3.29 -11.69
N CYS A 66 -10.55 4.61 -11.74
CA CYS A 66 -9.48 5.26 -10.99
C CYS A 66 -9.83 5.36 -9.50
N PRO A 67 -9.05 4.72 -8.59
CA PRO A 67 -9.31 4.79 -7.15
C PRO A 67 -9.17 6.21 -6.61
N SER A 68 -8.32 7.05 -7.22
CA SER A 68 -8.08 8.42 -6.76
C SER A 68 -9.32 9.30 -6.90
N VAL A 69 -10.23 9.00 -7.84
CA VAL A 69 -11.53 9.69 -7.94
C VAL A 69 -12.36 9.43 -6.67
N ARG A 70 -12.44 8.17 -6.23
CA ARG A 70 -13.20 7.78 -5.02
C ARG A 70 -12.52 8.29 -3.75
N PHE A 71 -11.19 8.23 -3.69
CA PHE A 71 -10.43 8.45 -2.46
C PHE A 71 -10.15 9.92 -2.17
N PHE A 72 -10.12 10.77 -3.20
CA PHE A 72 -9.65 12.15 -3.06
C PHE A 72 -10.55 13.22 -3.67
N LEU A 73 -11.44 12.84 -4.60
CA LEU A 73 -12.28 13.81 -5.33
C LEU A 73 -13.77 13.74 -4.95
N LYS A 74 -14.20 12.74 -4.17
CA LYS A 74 -15.55 12.74 -3.64
C LYS A 74 -15.63 13.66 -2.42
N ASP A 75 -16.57 14.58 -2.45
CA ASP A 75 -16.92 15.40 -1.29
C ASP A 75 -17.60 14.52 -0.25
N GLU A 76 -16.86 14.18 0.79
CA GLU A 76 -17.36 13.47 1.96
C GLU A 76 -17.18 14.37 3.17
N VAL A 77 -18.26 14.55 3.92
CA VAL A 77 -18.26 15.34 5.14
C VAL A 77 -18.31 14.39 6.34
N PHE A 78 -17.31 14.46 7.18
CA PHE A 78 -17.25 13.67 8.41
C PHE A 78 -17.46 14.57 9.61
N LYS A 79 -18.37 14.19 10.51
CA LYS A 79 -18.69 14.95 11.73
C LYS A 79 -17.55 14.91 12.75
N SER A 80 -16.76 13.85 12.75
CA SER A 80 -15.63 13.64 13.66
C SER A 80 -14.63 12.66 13.11
N ILE A 81 -13.44 12.58 13.74
CA ILE A 81 -12.42 11.59 13.42
C ILE A 81 -12.90 10.16 13.71
N VAL A 82 -13.73 9.97 14.74
CA VAL A 82 -14.33 8.69 15.08
C VAL A 82 -15.30 8.24 13.98
N HIS A 83 -16.10 9.15 13.46
CA HIS A 83 -16.99 8.90 12.33
C HIS A 83 -16.17 8.50 11.08
N LEU A 84 -15.14 9.28 10.75
CA LEU A 84 -14.22 8.94 9.65
C LEU A 84 -13.60 7.55 9.84
N LEU A 85 -13.11 7.23 11.02
CA LEU A 85 -12.47 5.94 11.31
C LEU A 85 -13.44 4.78 11.12
N ARG A 86 -14.67 4.89 11.65
CA ARG A 86 -15.73 3.88 11.46
C ARG A 86 -16.03 3.63 10.00
N GLU A 87 -16.22 4.69 9.21
CA GLU A 87 -16.48 4.60 7.77
C GLU A 87 -15.31 3.96 7.00
N ARG A 88 -14.08 4.22 7.41
CA ARG A 88 -12.87 3.72 6.73
C ARG A 88 -12.43 2.34 7.17
N ILE A 89 -12.75 1.92 8.38
CA ILE A 89 -12.60 0.53 8.80
C ILE A 89 -13.56 -0.35 7.97
N GLY A 90 -14.79 0.13 7.74
CA GLY A 90 -15.83 -0.58 7.01
C GLY A 90 -16.41 -1.75 7.83
N VAL A 91 -17.13 -2.65 7.16
CA VAL A 91 -17.74 -3.82 7.80
C VAL A 91 -16.66 -4.75 8.34
N VAL A 92 -16.78 -5.15 9.60
CA VAL A 92 -15.96 -6.15 10.27
C VAL A 92 -16.89 -7.20 10.86
N LYS A 93 -16.86 -8.43 10.30
CA LYS A 93 -17.59 -9.57 10.85
C LYS A 93 -16.81 -10.18 12.02
N HIS A 94 -15.55 -10.52 11.78
CA HIS A 94 -14.66 -11.13 12.76
C HIS A 94 -13.24 -10.59 12.60
N VAL A 95 -12.49 -10.63 13.69
CA VAL A 95 -11.05 -10.37 13.71
C VAL A 95 -10.34 -11.55 14.35
N TYR A 96 -9.22 -11.94 13.78
CA TYR A 96 -8.35 -13.01 14.29
C TYR A 96 -6.90 -12.54 14.31
N ILE A 97 -6.09 -13.17 15.14
CA ILE A 97 -4.66 -13.29 14.94
C ILE A 97 -4.35 -14.72 14.51
N GLY A 98 -3.36 -14.88 13.63
CA GLY A 98 -3.03 -16.20 13.11
C GLY A 98 -1.80 -16.24 12.22
N TYR A 99 -1.46 -17.44 11.80
CA TYR A 99 -0.31 -17.69 10.94
C TYR A 99 -0.50 -18.96 10.10
N ALA A 100 0.27 -19.08 9.03
CA ALA A 100 0.32 -20.29 8.20
C ALA A 100 0.86 -21.46 9.02
N SER A 101 0.20 -22.62 8.96
CA SER A 101 0.67 -23.84 9.63
C SER A 101 1.99 -24.34 9.07
N ASP A 102 2.22 -24.11 7.78
CA ASP A 102 3.49 -24.38 7.12
C ASP A 102 4.56 -23.38 7.58
N PHE A 103 5.62 -23.90 8.20
CA PHE A 103 6.72 -23.08 8.74
C PHE A 103 7.43 -22.29 7.65
N GLN A 104 7.65 -22.87 6.45
CA GLN A 104 8.35 -22.19 5.35
C GLN A 104 7.53 -21.01 4.84
N LEU A 105 6.22 -21.17 4.68
CA LEU A 105 5.33 -20.06 4.32
C LEU A 105 5.37 -18.96 5.38
N ARG A 106 5.30 -19.31 6.65
CA ARG A 106 5.31 -18.36 7.77
C ARG A 106 6.64 -17.62 7.86
N PHE A 107 7.77 -18.33 7.83
CA PHE A 107 9.11 -17.75 8.00
C PHE A 107 9.52 -16.83 6.85
N HIS A 108 9.12 -17.20 5.61
CA HIS A 108 9.45 -16.41 4.43
C HIS A 108 8.44 -15.29 4.13
N ALA A 109 7.32 -15.22 4.81
CA ALA A 109 6.34 -14.14 4.65
C ALA A 109 6.82 -12.83 5.33
N SER A 110 6.09 -11.74 5.10
CA SER A 110 6.31 -10.46 5.79
C SER A 110 5.67 -10.42 7.19
N SER A 111 4.74 -11.34 7.46
CA SER A 111 3.99 -11.47 8.71
C SER A 111 3.69 -12.96 8.92
N GLY A 112 2.51 -13.34 9.39
CA GLY A 112 2.14 -14.73 9.65
C GLY A 112 1.95 -15.64 8.43
N GLY A 113 2.06 -15.16 7.18
CA GLY A 113 1.95 -15.99 5.98
C GLY A 113 0.52 -16.33 5.55
N ILE A 114 -0.51 -15.74 6.17
CA ILE A 114 -1.94 -16.03 5.93
C ILE A 114 -2.33 -15.88 4.46
N VAL A 115 -1.87 -14.81 3.78
CA VAL A 115 -2.20 -14.56 2.36
C VAL A 115 -1.81 -15.77 1.50
N THR A 116 -0.58 -16.25 1.64
CA THR A 116 -0.07 -17.38 0.85
C THR A 116 -0.72 -18.69 1.26
N ALA A 117 -1.02 -18.88 2.56
CA ALA A 117 -1.76 -20.06 3.03
C ALA A 117 -3.18 -20.12 2.47
N LEU A 118 -3.88 -18.98 2.39
CA LEU A 118 -5.19 -18.91 1.71
C LEU A 118 -5.09 -19.23 0.22
N LEU A 119 -4.08 -18.68 -0.48
CA LEU A 119 -3.86 -19.00 -1.89
C LEU A 119 -3.55 -20.49 -2.09
N LYS A 120 -2.68 -21.06 -1.24
CA LYS A 120 -2.39 -22.51 -1.26
C LYS A 120 -3.67 -23.33 -1.09
N TYR A 121 -4.49 -23.02 -0.09
CA TYR A 121 -5.78 -23.66 0.12
C TYR A 121 -6.67 -23.60 -1.13
N LEU A 122 -6.81 -22.41 -1.74
CA LEU A 122 -7.65 -22.20 -2.91
C LEU A 122 -7.17 -22.99 -4.14
N PHE A 123 -5.85 -23.09 -4.37
CA PHE A 123 -5.28 -23.90 -5.43
C PHE A 123 -5.45 -25.40 -5.17
N ASP A 124 -5.13 -25.88 -3.97
CA ASP A 124 -5.21 -27.28 -3.59
C ASP A 124 -6.66 -27.82 -3.70
N LYS A 125 -7.65 -26.97 -3.38
CA LYS A 125 -9.07 -27.29 -3.51
C LYS A 125 -9.67 -26.95 -4.88
N LYS A 126 -8.85 -26.48 -5.82
CA LYS A 126 -9.26 -26.12 -7.20
C LYS A 126 -10.39 -25.06 -7.23
N TYR A 127 -10.41 -24.15 -6.24
CA TYR A 127 -11.35 -23.02 -6.22
C TYR A 127 -10.94 -21.91 -7.18
N ILE A 128 -9.67 -21.87 -7.55
CA ILE A 128 -9.11 -20.90 -8.49
C ILE A 128 -8.19 -21.56 -9.51
N ASP A 129 -8.19 -21.00 -10.72
CA ASP A 129 -7.27 -21.32 -11.80
C ASP A 129 -5.98 -20.45 -11.75
N GLY A 130 -6.07 -19.34 -11.01
CA GLY A 130 -4.93 -18.42 -10.85
C GLY A 130 -5.12 -17.43 -9.72
N ALA A 131 -4.02 -16.78 -9.35
CA ALA A 131 -4.01 -15.71 -8.37
C ALA A 131 -3.28 -14.48 -8.92
N ILE A 132 -3.90 -13.30 -8.82
CA ILE A 132 -3.25 -12.05 -9.19
C ILE A 132 -2.46 -11.57 -7.97
N VAL A 133 -1.14 -11.66 -8.08
CA VAL A 133 -0.18 -11.36 -7.02
C VAL A 133 0.91 -10.42 -7.55
N VAL A 134 1.69 -9.79 -6.66
CA VAL A 134 2.72 -8.82 -7.06
C VAL A 134 4.11 -9.40 -6.87
N THR A 135 4.92 -9.38 -7.92
CA THR A 135 6.35 -9.71 -7.92
C THR A 135 7.21 -8.46 -8.07
N MET A 136 8.50 -8.59 -7.82
CA MET A 136 9.49 -7.55 -8.08
C MET A 136 10.43 -8.05 -9.19
N ASN A 137 10.59 -7.27 -10.26
CA ASN A 137 11.54 -7.57 -11.32
C ASN A 137 12.78 -6.67 -11.15
N GLY A 138 13.96 -7.26 -11.31
CA GLY A 138 15.21 -6.51 -11.38
C GLY A 138 15.30 -5.69 -12.69
N GLY A 139 16.38 -4.90 -12.83
CA GLY A 139 16.64 -4.09 -14.01
C GLY A 139 17.29 -2.77 -13.67
N LYS A 140 17.42 -1.87 -14.65
CA LYS A 140 17.91 -0.49 -14.44
C LYS A 140 16.94 0.29 -13.54
N VAL A 141 15.64 0.08 -13.73
CA VAL A 141 14.57 0.53 -12.84
C VAL A 141 13.86 -0.73 -12.33
N PRO A 142 13.92 -1.04 -11.03
CA PRO A 142 13.17 -2.17 -10.47
C PRO A 142 11.69 -1.88 -10.57
N VAL A 143 10.89 -2.85 -10.96
CA VAL A 143 9.45 -2.66 -11.15
C VAL A 143 8.68 -3.72 -10.38
N ALA A 144 7.81 -3.29 -9.47
CA ALA A 144 6.78 -4.12 -8.90
C ALA A 144 5.66 -4.31 -9.96
N ARG A 145 5.39 -5.55 -10.34
CA ARG A 145 4.34 -5.89 -11.32
C ARG A 145 3.42 -6.96 -10.77
N ALA A 146 2.14 -6.79 -10.99
CA ALA A 146 1.22 -7.89 -10.81
C ALA A 146 1.44 -8.93 -11.92
N VAL A 147 1.30 -10.18 -11.54
CA VAL A 147 1.33 -11.36 -12.41
C VAL A 147 0.16 -12.26 -12.07
N VAL A 148 -0.24 -13.11 -13.00
CA VAL A 148 -1.17 -14.21 -12.75
C VAL A 148 -0.33 -15.44 -12.38
N ALA A 149 -0.28 -15.77 -11.09
CA ALA A 149 0.28 -17.03 -10.61
C ALA A 149 -0.71 -18.17 -10.92
N ARG A 150 -0.25 -19.24 -11.53
CA ARG A 150 -1.06 -20.40 -11.94
C ARG A 150 -0.80 -21.64 -11.07
N SER A 151 0.07 -21.52 -10.10
CA SER A 151 0.41 -22.55 -9.14
C SER A 151 0.72 -21.97 -7.76
N VAL A 152 0.76 -22.83 -6.75
CA VAL A 152 1.21 -22.48 -5.40
C VAL A 152 2.64 -21.95 -5.42
N ASP A 153 3.55 -22.56 -6.18
CA ASP A 153 4.97 -22.17 -6.24
C ASP A 153 5.13 -20.77 -6.84
N GLU A 154 4.38 -20.45 -7.89
CA GLU A 154 4.36 -19.12 -8.47
C GLU A 154 3.80 -18.08 -7.47
N ALA A 155 2.75 -18.42 -6.73
CA ALA A 155 2.22 -17.57 -5.69
C ALA A 155 3.21 -17.37 -4.52
N MET A 156 3.95 -18.41 -4.14
CA MET A 156 5.03 -18.36 -3.15
C MET A 156 6.19 -17.45 -3.60
N SER A 157 6.53 -17.45 -4.88
CA SER A 157 7.57 -16.56 -5.42
C SER A 157 7.23 -15.07 -5.23
N ALA A 158 5.94 -14.75 -5.13
CA ALA A 158 5.42 -13.41 -4.89
C ALA A 158 5.35 -13.03 -3.39
N MET A 159 5.75 -13.90 -2.45
CA MET A 159 5.75 -13.58 -1.03
C MET A 159 6.63 -12.38 -0.68
N GLY A 160 6.32 -11.76 0.43
CA GLY A 160 7.01 -10.57 0.92
C GLY A 160 6.37 -9.27 0.43
N SER A 161 6.45 -8.23 1.26
CA SER A 161 5.91 -6.90 0.96
C SER A 161 6.66 -6.23 -0.19
N LYS A 162 5.94 -5.44 -1.00
CA LYS A 162 6.50 -4.50 -1.97
C LYS A 162 6.00 -3.11 -1.59
N TYR A 163 6.90 -2.29 -1.01
CA TYR A 163 6.52 -0.96 -0.52
C TYR A 163 6.57 0.13 -1.60
N VAL A 164 6.62 -0.26 -2.87
CA VAL A 164 6.58 0.61 -4.04
C VAL A 164 5.31 0.35 -4.87
N PRO A 165 4.84 1.30 -5.69
CA PRO A 165 3.59 1.13 -6.44
C PRO A 165 3.71 0.02 -7.50
N PRO A 166 2.87 -1.04 -7.43
CA PRO A 166 2.86 -2.07 -8.47
C PRO A 166 1.96 -1.68 -9.64
N LEU A 167 2.34 -2.16 -10.83
CA LEU A 167 1.53 -2.09 -12.03
C LEU A 167 0.66 -3.34 -12.18
N PHE A 168 -0.64 -3.17 -12.39
CA PHE A 168 -1.61 -4.26 -12.53
C PHE A 168 -2.06 -4.50 -13.99
N ASN A 169 -1.81 -3.56 -14.89
CA ASN A 169 -2.28 -3.59 -16.27
C ASN A 169 -1.93 -4.91 -16.99
N GLY A 170 -0.67 -5.38 -16.89
CA GLY A 170 -0.23 -6.62 -17.52
C GLY A 170 -0.98 -7.86 -17.03
N ALA A 171 -1.07 -8.03 -15.70
CA ALA A 171 -1.76 -9.19 -15.12
C ALA A 171 -3.26 -9.20 -15.46
N VAL A 172 -3.92 -8.04 -15.45
CA VAL A 172 -5.35 -7.97 -15.74
C VAL A 172 -5.63 -8.25 -17.22
N ARG A 173 -4.74 -7.88 -18.14
CA ARG A 173 -4.83 -8.30 -19.56
C ARG A 173 -4.67 -9.82 -19.75
N SER A 174 -3.98 -10.49 -18.84
CA SER A 174 -3.72 -11.95 -18.89
C SER A 174 -4.82 -12.79 -18.23
N ILE A 175 -5.90 -12.18 -17.76
CA ILE A 175 -7.08 -12.90 -17.22
C ILE A 175 -7.84 -13.56 -18.37
N GLU A 176 -8.02 -14.85 -18.26
CA GLU A 176 -8.79 -15.66 -19.23
C GLU A 176 -10.26 -15.69 -18.85
N TYR A 177 -11.12 -15.62 -19.85
CA TYR A 177 -12.57 -15.71 -19.63
C TYR A 177 -12.96 -17.14 -19.19
N GLY A 178 -13.95 -17.23 -18.30
CA GLY A 178 -14.42 -18.50 -17.76
C GLY A 178 -13.56 -19.09 -16.65
N LYS A 179 -12.38 -18.51 -16.39
CA LYS A 179 -11.48 -18.93 -15.31
C LYS A 179 -11.76 -18.17 -14.01
N SER A 180 -11.34 -18.77 -12.91
CA SER A 180 -11.54 -18.30 -11.54
C SER A 180 -10.24 -17.82 -10.91
N TYR A 181 -10.24 -16.66 -10.26
CA TYR A 181 -9.03 -16.05 -9.71
C TYR A 181 -9.21 -15.57 -8.27
N ALA A 182 -8.13 -15.58 -7.51
CA ALA A 182 -7.99 -14.74 -6.32
C ALA A 182 -7.25 -13.44 -6.69
N PHE A 183 -7.57 -12.34 -6.01
CA PHE A 183 -6.89 -11.06 -6.21
C PHE A 183 -6.31 -10.57 -4.90
N VAL A 184 -4.98 -10.39 -4.84
CA VAL A 184 -4.28 -9.85 -3.68
C VAL A 184 -3.92 -8.38 -3.95
N GLY A 185 -4.34 -7.47 -3.07
CA GLY A 185 -4.09 -6.05 -3.33
C GLY A 185 -4.28 -5.11 -2.15
N LEU A 186 -3.76 -3.90 -2.35
CA LEU A 186 -4.02 -2.75 -1.50
C LEU A 186 -5.45 -2.22 -1.74
N PRO A 187 -6.01 -1.36 -0.87
CA PRO A 187 -7.37 -0.82 -1.03
C PRO A 187 -7.62 -0.20 -2.41
N CYS A 188 -6.66 0.58 -2.90
CA CYS A 188 -6.75 1.23 -4.22
C CYS A 188 -6.75 0.21 -5.38
N HIS A 189 -6.01 -0.89 -5.25
CA HIS A 189 -5.94 -1.93 -6.28
C HIS A 189 -7.23 -2.75 -6.34
N ILE A 190 -7.74 -3.16 -5.17
CA ILE A 190 -9.00 -3.92 -5.09
C ILE A 190 -10.17 -3.06 -5.60
N TYR A 191 -10.26 -1.80 -5.17
CA TYR A 191 -11.29 -0.89 -5.68
C TYR A 191 -11.23 -0.77 -7.21
N ALA A 192 -10.03 -0.52 -7.77
CA ALA A 192 -9.86 -0.38 -9.22
C ALA A 192 -10.25 -1.66 -9.97
N MET A 193 -9.86 -2.84 -9.47
CA MET A 193 -10.23 -4.13 -10.05
C MET A 193 -11.75 -4.37 -9.98
N GLN A 194 -12.39 -4.06 -8.87
CA GLN A 194 -13.85 -4.14 -8.74
C GLN A 194 -14.59 -3.22 -9.72
N GLN A 195 -14.10 -1.98 -9.93
CA GLN A 195 -14.69 -1.10 -10.93
C GLN A 195 -14.48 -1.63 -12.34
N TYR A 196 -13.30 -2.16 -12.65
CA TYR A 196 -13.00 -2.73 -13.95
C TYR A 196 -13.86 -3.96 -14.26
N THR A 197 -14.01 -4.90 -13.30
CA THR A 197 -14.87 -6.08 -13.49
C THR A 197 -16.36 -5.74 -13.62
N LYS A 198 -16.83 -4.67 -12.96
CA LYS A 198 -18.21 -4.16 -13.15
C LYS A 198 -18.45 -3.63 -14.57
N MET A 199 -17.43 -3.02 -15.17
CA MET A 199 -17.51 -2.49 -16.53
C MET A 199 -17.32 -3.58 -17.59
N ASN A 200 -16.53 -4.61 -17.30
CA ASN A 200 -16.26 -5.73 -18.19
C ASN A 200 -17.11 -6.94 -17.81
N LYS A 201 -18.29 -7.08 -18.45
CA LYS A 201 -19.23 -8.17 -18.17
C LYS A 201 -18.61 -9.57 -18.29
N LYS A 202 -17.62 -9.76 -19.17
CA LYS A 202 -16.95 -11.07 -19.36
C LYS A 202 -16.09 -11.48 -18.17
N LEU A 203 -15.67 -10.52 -17.33
CA LEU A 203 -14.89 -10.78 -16.12
C LEU A 203 -15.76 -10.75 -14.84
N GLN A 204 -17.05 -10.50 -14.97
CA GLN A 204 -17.96 -10.48 -13.84
C GLN A 204 -18.00 -11.86 -13.18
N GLY A 205 -17.73 -11.93 -11.87
CA GLY A 205 -17.68 -13.19 -11.11
C GLY A 205 -16.37 -14.00 -11.27
N SER A 206 -15.41 -13.56 -12.11
CA SER A 206 -14.12 -14.25 -12.25
C SER A 206 -13.27 -14.17 -10.97
N ILE A 207 -13.37 -13.10 -10.18
CA ILE A 207 -12.64 -12.99 -8.92
C ILE A 207 -13.44 -13.64 -7.80
N LYS A 208 -12.94 -14.79 -7.32
CA LYS A 208 -13.60 -15.60 -6.28
C LYS A 208 -13.28 -15.11 -4.87
N LEU A 209 -12.12 -14.49 -4.67
CA LEU A 209 -11.72 -13.93 -3.38
C LEU A 209 -10.86 -12.69 -3.57
N TYR A 210 -11.21 -11.59 -2.90
CA TYR A 210 -10.36 -10.42 -2.74
C TYR A 210 -9.63 -10.49 -1.39
N ILE A 211 -8.32 -10.70 -1.44
CA ILE A 211 -7.46 -10.70 -0.26
C ILE A 211 -6.81 -9.32 -0.14
N GLY A 212 -7.23 -8.55 0.84
CA GLY A 212 -6.73 -7.22 1.11
C GLY A 212 -5.50 -7.21 2.02
N LEU A 213 -4.69 -6.17 1.87
CA LEU A 213 -3.59 -5.88 2.78
C LEU A 213 -3.89 -4.58 3.52
N LEU A 214 -3.55 -4.51 4.82
CA LEU A 214 -3.48 -3.25 5.55
C LEU A 214 -2.43 -2.36 4.91
N CYS A 215 -2.70 -1.05 4.79
CA CYS A 215 -1.88 -0.17 3.97
C CYS A 215 -1.50 1.13 4.67
N GLY A 216 -0.23 1.28 5.01
CA GLY A 216 0.36 2.54 5.47
C GLY A 216 0.76 3.51 4.35
N GLY A 217 0.64 3.10 3.08
CA GLY A 217 1.06 3.86 1.91
C GLY A 217 2.25 3.23 1.19
N VAL A 218 2.46 3.61 -0.07
CA VAL A 218 3.58 3.16 -0.90
C VAL A 218 4.60 4.28 -1.09
N LEU A 219 5.84 3.89 -1.37
CA LEU A 219 6.99 4.77 -1.50
C LEU A 219 7.40 4.92 -2.96
N SER A 220 7.96 6.07 -3.30
CA SER A 220 8.67 6.26 -4.56
C SER A 220 9.81 5.25 -4.71
N TYR A 221 10.08 4.80 -5.92
CA TYR A 221 11.23 3.94 -6.23
C TYR A 221 12.58 4.57 -5.87
N HIS A 222 12.64 5.89 -5.69
CA HIS A 222 13.82 6.57 -5.18
C HIS A 222 14.27 6.07 -3.79
N CYS A 223 13.39 5.44 -3.02
CA CYS A 223 13.76 4.86 -1.73
C CYS A 223 14.81 3.74 -1.87
N LEU A 224 14.77 2.95 -2.93
CA LEU A 224 15.75 1.91 -3.21
C LEU A 224 17.10 2.51 -3.60
N GLU A 225 17.10 3.50 -4.49
CA GLU A 225 18.32 4.21 -4.88
C GLU A 225 18.98 4.91 -3.67
N TYR A 226 18.18 5.54 -2.81
CA TYR A 226 18.64 6.13 -1.56
C TYR A 226 19.33 5.11 -0.66
N LEU A 227 18.69 3.94 -0.41
CA LEU A 227 19.31 2.89 0.41
C LEU A 227 20.62 2.40 -0.21
N ILE A 228 20.64 2.10 -1.50
CA ILE A 228 21.85 1.61 -2.18
C ILE A 228 22.97 2.65 -2.11
N ARG A 229 22.68 3.92 -2.42
CA ARG A 229 23.71 4.98 -2.52
C ARG A 229 24.13 5.55 -1.18
N ARG A 230 23.17 5.77 -0.26
CA ARG A 230 23.42 6.50 0.99
C ARG A 230 23.62 5.57 2.18
N TYR A 231 22.78 4.55 2.35
CA TYR A 231 22.90 3.63 3.46
C TYR A 231 24.04 2.62 3.24
N PHE A 232 24.02 1.92 2.10
CA PHE A 232 25.05 0.93 1.76
C PHE A 232 26.29 1.52 1.11
N LYS A 233 26.30 2.83 0.80
CA LYS A 233 27.45 3.57 0.23
C LYS A 233 28.00 2.99 -1.07
N ILE A 234 27.16 2.36 -1.88
CA ILE A 234 27.55 1.80 -3.18
C ILE A 234 27.78 2.95 -4.16
N LYS A 235 29.00 3.06 -4.70
CA LYS A 235 29.41 4.02 -5.73
C LYS A 235 29.42 3.36 -7.12
N GLY A 236 29.45 4.18 -8.17
CA GLY A 236 29.48 3.70 -9.54
C GLY A 236 28.15 3.07 -10.03
N GLU A 237 28.18 2.42 -11.19
CA GLU A 237 27.05 1.73 -11.75
C GLU A 237 26.79 0.40 -11.04
N TYR A 238 25.56 -0.04 -11.00
CA TYR A 238 25.14 -1.34 -10.48
C TYR A 238 23.91 -1.83 -11.26
N ARG A 239 23.78 -3.13 -11.38
CA ARG A 239 22.57 -3.78 -11.91
C ARG A 239 21.81 -4.43 -10.78
N LEU A 240 20.57 -3.96 -10.57
CA LEU A 240 19.67 -4.54 -9.59
C LEU A 240 19.11 -5.86 -10.12
N LYS A 241 19.28 -6.95 -9.38
CA LYS A 241 18.84 -8.30 -9.74
C LYS A 241 17.52 -8.66 -9.09
N ASP A 242 17.40 -8.34 -7.78
CA ASP A 242 16.24 -8.69 -6.98
C ASP A 242 16.08 -7.72 -5.81
N VAL A 243 14.84 -7.50 -5.39
CA VAL A 243 14.49 -6.74 -4.18
C VAL A 243 13.40 -7.44 -3.42
N ARG A 244 13.66 -7.76 -2.19
CA ARG A 244 12.68 -8.26 -1.25
C ARG A 244 12.67 -7.36 -0.02
N PHE A 245 11.56 -6.68 0.23
CA PHE A 245 11.47 -5.68 1.30
C PHE A 245 11.34 -6.30 2.70
N ARG A 246 10.74 -7.50 2.81
CA ARG A 246 10.57 -8.21 4.09
C ARG A 246 10.56 -9.72 3.89
N GLY A 247 10.92 -10.45 4.93
CA GLY A 247 10.94 -11.90 5.02
C GLY A 247 11.99 -12.36 6.02
N TRP A 248 12.17 -13.68 6.12
CA TRP A 248 13.14 -14.33 7.02
C TRP A 248 12.90 -14.00 8.49
N GLY A 249 11.70 -14.34 8.95
CA GLY A 249 11.20 -14.02 10.27
C GLY A 249 10.52 -12.65 10.34
N TRP A 250 10.22 -12.21 11.56
CA TRP A 250 9.42 -11.00 11.82
C TRP A 250 10.10 -10.09 12.85
N PRO A 251 10.11 -8.78 12.67
CA PRO A 251 9.57 -8.02 11.55
C PRO A 251 10.36 -8.17 10.24
N GLY A 252 11.47 -8.92 10.25
CA GLY A 252 12.19 -9.37 9.07
C GLY A 252 13.22 -8.39 8.53
N TYR A 253 13.76 -8.74 7.36
CA TYR A 253 14.86 -8.05 6.71
C TYR A 253 14.49 -7.67 5.28
N MET A 254 15.05 -6.56 4.80
CA MET A 254 15.14 -6.25 3.39
C MET A 254 16.41 -6.88 2.81
N ARG A 255 16.28 -7.46 1.63
CA ARG A 255 17.39 -7.91 0.80
C ARG A 255 17.34 -7.22 -0.55
N ILE A 256 18.44 -6.58 -0.94
CA ILE A 256 18.64 -5.98 -2.26
C ILE A 256 19.83 -6.68 -2.90
N LYS A 257 19.59 -7.43 -3.98
CA LYS A 257 20.63 -8.10 -4.74
C LYS A 257 21.07 -7.25 -5.91
N ILE A 258 22.33 -6.79 -5.87
CA ILE A 258 22.96 -6.03 -6.95
C ILE A 258 24.19 -6.80 -7.45
N ASP A 259 24.29 -7.00 -8.78
CA ASP A 259 25.38 -7.77 -9.38
C ASP A 259 25.64 -9.07 -8.59
N LYS A 260 26.81 -9.18 -7.93
CA LYS A 260 27.20 -10.31 -7.09
C LYS A 260 27.06 -10.05 -5.58
N LYS A 261 26.50 -8.89 -5.16
CA LYS A 261 26.40 -8.49 -3.76
C LYS A 261 24.96 -8.58 -3.25
N ASP A 262 24.81 -9.13 -2.05
CA ASP A 262 23.57 -9.08 -1.30
C ASP A 262 23.69 -7.99 -0.21
N LEU A 263 22.80 -7.01 -0.27
CA LEU A 263 22.68 -5.95 0.71
C LEU A 263 21.49 -6.27 1.61
N ILE A 264 21.76 -6.47 2.90
CA ILE A 264 20.74 -6.88 3.87
C ILE A 264 20.65 -5.84 4.97
N VAL A 265 19.43 -5.47 5.35
CA VAL A 265 19.15 -4.53 6.43
C VAL A 265 17.84 -4.88 7.13
N SER A 266 17.80 -4.75 8.46
CA SER A 266 16.61 -5.09 9.25
C SER A 266 15.48 -4.07 9.03
N PHE A 267 14.22 -4.54 9.17
CA PHE A 267 13.04 -3.65 9.03
C PHE A 267 13.08 -2.44 9.98
N PRO A 268 13.41 -2.59 11.27
CA PRO A 268 13.52 -1.44 12.18
C PRO A 268 14.56 -0.40 11.79
N GLU A 269 15.64 -0.82 11.08
CA GLU A 269 16.70 0.11 10.64
C GLU A 269 16.31 0.88 9.39
N TYR A 270 15.83 0.21 8.34
CA TYR A 270 15.60 0.89 7.06
C TYR A 270 14.28 1.64 7.00
N TRP A 271 13.22 1.13 7.66
CA TRP A 271 11.87 1.70 7.53
C TRP A 271 11.78 3.16 7.97
N PRO A 272 12.32 3.57 9.13
CA PRO A 272 12.37 4.98 9.53
C PRO A 272 13.16 5.88 8.57
N LEU A 273 14.12 5.31 7.85
CA LEU A 273 14.90 6.04 6.87
C LEU A 273 14.12 6.37 5.60
N ILE A 274 13.29 5.46 5.13
CA ILE A 274 12.63 5.61 3.82
C ILE A 274 11.16 6.05 3.90
N ALA A 275 10.40 5.57 4.89
CA ALA A 275 8.95 5.81 4.94
C ALA A 275 8.58 7.30 5.03
N PRO A 276 9.19 8.12 5.90
CA PRO A 276 8.83 9.53 5.97
C PRO A 276 9.32 10.35 4.76
N ARG A 277 10.39 9.90 4.07
CA ARG A 277 11.00 10.64 2.97
C ARG A 277 10.36 10.39 1.61
N PHE A 278 9.96 9.15 1.34
CA PHE A 278 9.63 8.69 -0.01
C PHE A 278 8.16 8.30 -0.20
N ARG A 279 7.30 8.44 0.82
CA ARG A 279 5.86 8.16 0.67
C ARG A 279 5.25 9.00 -0.45
N LEU A 280 4.50 8.37 -1.36
CA LEU A 280 3.84 9.08 -2.44
C LEU A 280 2.78 10.06 -1.91
N ASN A 281 2.60 11.18 -2.61
CA ASN A 281 1.69 12.24 -2.20
C ASN A 281 0.24 11.77 -1.96
N PRO A 282 -0.40 10.97 -2.85
CA PRO A 282 -1.74 10.48 -2.60
C PRO A 282 -1.83 9.64 -1.32
N CYS A 283 -0.77 8.90 -0.98
CA CYS A 283 -0.76 8.07 0.22
C CYS A 283 -0.70 8.86 1.53
N LEU A 284 -0.30 10.12 1.49
CA LEU A 284 -0.24 10.96 2.71
C LEU A 284 -1.63 11.27 3.27
N THR A 285 -2.59 11.48 2.40
CA THR A 285 -3.96 11.89 2.77
C THR A 285 -4.98 10.77 2.58
N CYS A 286 -4.52 9.58 2.16
CA CYS A 286 -5.39 8.40 2.00
C CYS A 286 -5.77 7.82 3.37
N THR A 287 -7.08 7.66 3.60
CA THR A 287 -7.66 7.08 4.82
C THR A 287 -8.20 5.66 4.64
N PHE A 288 -8.06 5.05 3.47
CA PHE A 288 -8.58 3.70 3.17
C PHE A 288 -7.65 2.57 3.63
N SER A 289 -6.89 2.78 4.70
CA SER A 289 -5.82 1.90 5.17
C SER A 289 -6.27 0.51 5.59
N PHE A 290 -7.53 0.38 6.04
CA PHE A 290 -8.11 -0.87 6.52
C PHE A 290 -8.72 -1.75 5.41
N ASN A 291 -8.62 -1.33 4.16
CA ASN A 291 -9.08 -2.10 2.99
C ASN A 291 -10.55 -2.55 3.06
N PRO A 292 -11.51 -1.61 3.07
CA PRO A 292 -12.94 -1.95 3.23
C PRO A 292 -13.54 -2.68 2.02
N TYR A 293 -12.79 -2.87 0.96
CA TYR A 293 -13.24 -3.47 -0.30
C TYR A 293 -12.91 -4.95 -0.45
N ALA A 294 -12.09 -5.52 0.46
CA ALA A 294 -11.68 -6.92 0.42
C ALA A 294 -12.69 -7.85 1.09
N ASP A 295 -12.57 -9.16 0.85
CA ASP A 295 -13.31 -10.20 1.58
C ASP A 295 -12.60 -10.56 2.89
N VAL A 296 -11.28 -10.72 2.81
CA VAL A 296 -10.37 -10.98 3.93
C VAL A 296 -9.24 -9.97 3.87
N VAL A 297 -8.88 -9.36 4.99
CA VAL A 297 -7.76 -8.40 5.06
C VAL A 297 -6.70 -8.92 6.02
N CYS A 298 -5.44 -8.84 5.61
CA CYS A 298 -4.30 -9.28 6.39
C CYS A 298 -3.35 -8.11 6.68
N GLY A 299 -2.77 -8.11 7.88
CA GLY A 299 -1.74 -7.16 8.30
C GLY A 299 -0.80 -7.76 9.34
N ASP A 300 0.12 -6.96 9.85
CA ASP A 300 1.00 -7.37 10.96
C ASP A 300 0.26 -7.28 12.30
N ALA A 301 0.45 -8.23 13.21
CA ALA A 301 -0.11 -8.18 14.54
C ALA A 301 0.83 -7.43 15.51
N TRP A 302 0.82 -6.09 15.50
CA TRP A 302 1.69 -5.25 16.34
C TRP A 302 1.26 -5.18 17.82
N LEU A 303 0.82 -6.32 18.39
CA LEU A 303 0.54 -6.46 19.82
C LEU A 303 1.85 -6.60 20.61
N GLU A 304 1.93 -5.94 21.76
CA GLU A 304 3.17 -5.85 22.54
C GLU A 304 3.75 -7.22 22.89
N ASP A 305 2.89 -8.17 23.30
CA ASP A 305 3.30 -9.53 23.67
C ASP A 305 3.79 -10.32 22.45
N ILE A 306 3.17 -10.12 21.27
CA ILE A 306 3.61 -10.73 20.01
C ILE A 306 4.97 -10.14 19.62
N VAL A 307 5.11 -8.81 19.67
CA VAL A 307 6.37 -8.12 19.34
C VAL A 307 7.53 -8.59 20.21
N LYS A 308 7.27 -8.90 21.48
CA LYS A 308 8.31 -9.39 22.42
C LYS A 308 8.72 -10.83 22.17
N ARG A 309 7.78 -11.71 21.81
CA ARG A 309 7.98 -13.18 21.83
C ARG A 309 8.08 -13.81 20.45
N ASP A 310 7.34 -13.30 19.46
CA ASP A 310 7.29 -13.89 18.13
C ASP A 310 8.37 -13.30 17.22
N ARG A 311 9.24 -14.15 16.69
CA ARG A 311 10.29 -13.81 15.73
C ARG A 311 10.04 -14.40 14.34
N ILE A 312 8.96 -15.18 14.20
CA ILE A 312 8.62 -15.85 12.93
C ILE A 312 7.58 -15.04 12.18
N GLY A 313 6.52 -14.58 12.85
CA GLY A 313 5.46 -13.73 12.35
C GLY A 313 4.05 -14.21 12.67
N THR A 314 3.22 -13.28 13.07
CA THR A 314 1.77 -13.44 13.28
C THR A 314 1.04 -12.32 12.58
N SER A 315 -0.03 -12.65 11.87
CA SER A 315 -0.87 -11.69 11.14
C SER A 315 -2.12 -11.37 11.93
N ILE A 316 -2.58 -10.12 11.79
CA ILE A 316 -3.98 -9.78 12.04
C ILE A 316 -4.80 -10.13 10.80
N VAL A 317 -6.02 -10.63 10.99
CA VAL A 317 -6.94 -11.02 9.92
C VAL A 317 -8.31 -10.41 10.20
N ILE A 318 -8.84 -9.63 9.26
CA ILE A 318 -10.19 -9.07 9.33
C ILE A 318 -11.06 -9.78 8.30
N ILE A 319 -12.13 -10.39 8.74
CA ILE A 319 -13.15 -11.00 7.89
C ILE A 319 -14.27 -9.99 7.65
N ARG A 320 -14.65 -9.79 6.36
CA ARG A 320 -15.61 -8.76 5.97
C ARG A 320 -16.86 -9.29 5.33
N THR A 321 -16.77 -10.38 4.59
CA THR A 321 -17.88 -10.97 3.82
C THR A 321 -18.10 -12.41 4.20
N GLU A 322 -19.29 -12.93 3.93
CA GLU A 322 -19.61 -14.36 4.14
C GLU A 322 -18.71 -15.27 3.30
N ARG A 323 -18.41 -14.86 2.07
CA ARG A 323 -17.47 -15.58 1.23
C ARG A 323 -16.08 -15.66 1.84
N GLY A 324 -15.58 -14.52 2.37
CA GLY A 324 -14.28 -14.46 3.07
C GLY A 324 -14.27 -15.33 4.32
N GLU A 325 -15.36 -15.30 5.11
CA GLU A 325 -15.55 -16.11 6.31
C GLU A 325 -15.53 -17.62 6.00
N LYS A 326 -16.32 -18.03 5.01
CA LYS A 326 -16.37 -19.43 4.57
C LYS A 326 -14.98 -19.94 4.19
N ILE A 327 -14.29 -19.25 3.27
CA ILE A 327 -12.97 -19.67 2.79
C ILE A 327 -11.93 -19.67 3.91
N PHE A 328 -11.95 -18.66 4.78
CA PHE A 328 -11.02 -18.59 5.91
C PHE A 328 -11.23 -19.76 6.88
N ASN A 329 -12.49 -20.02 7.28
CA ASN A 329 -12.81 -21.11 8.19
C ASN A 329 -12.47 -22.49 7.58
N GLU A 330 -12.73 -22.67 6.31
CA GLU A 330 -12.33 -23.90 5.59
C GLU A 330 -10.82 -24.08 5.59
N ALA A 331 -10.03 -23.02 5.34
CA ALA A 331 -8.58 -23.07 5.40
C ALA A 331 -8.05 -23.38 6.82
N VAL A 332 -8.71 -22.87 7.85
CA VAL A 332 -8.39 -23.21 9.26
C VAL A 332 -8.73 -24.68 9.53
N ASN A 333 -9.93 -25.13 9.21
CA ASN A 333 -10.41 -26.50 9.48
C ASN A 333 -9.61 -27.55 8.69
N ASN A 334 -9.07 -27.22 7.53
CA ASN A 334 -8.19 -28.10 6.74
C ASN A 334 -6.70 -27.97 7.13
N GLY A 335 -6.38 -27.25 8.20
CA GLY A 335 -5.03 -27.18 8.76
C GLY A 335 -4.02 -26.29 8.03
N TYR A 336 -4.46 -25.43 7.09
CA TYR A 336 -3.56 -24.48 6.41
C TYR A 336 -3.20 -23.28 7.28
N ILE A 337 -4.09 -22.91 8.20
CA ILE A 337 -3.98 -21.73 9.04
C ILE A 337 -4.24 -22.11 10.50
N LYS A 338 -3.44 -21.57 11.41
CA LYS A 338 -3.73 -21.54 12.84
C LYS A 338 -4.15 -20.14 13.22
N SER A 339 -5.30 -20.00 13.89
CA SER A 339 -5.82 -18.69 14.29
C SER A 339 -6.59 -18.75 15.60
N VAL A 340 -6.64 -17.61 16.28
CA VAL A 340 -7.48 -17.39 17.46
C VAL A 340 -8.24 -16.07 17.29
N PRO A 341 -9.50 -15.99 17.79
CA PRO A 341 -10.27 -14.75 17.75
C PRO A 341 -9.55 -13.62 18.49
N LEU A 342 -9.74 -12.40 18.00
CA LEU A 342 -9.24 -11.17 18.60
C LEU A 342 -10.41 -10.20 18.82
N ASN A 343 -10.50 -9.59 19.99
CA ASN A 343 -11.53 -8.58 20.23
C ASN A 343 -11.13 -7.23 19.61
N MET A 344 -12.11 -6.31 19.50
CA MET A 344 -11.90 -5.01 18.85
C MET A 344 -10.94 -4.10 19.61
N ASP A 345 -10.86 -4.19 20.93
CA ASP A 345 -9.93 -3.36 21.73
C ASP A 345 -8.47 -3.77 21.46
N GLU A 346 -8.22 -5.07 21.39
CA GLU A 346 -6.90 -5.60 21.00
C GLU A 346 -6.56 -5.28 19.54
N PHE A 347 -7.55 -5.33 18.65
CA PHE A 347 -7.38 -4.90 17.27
C PHE A 347 -6.93 -3.42 17.18
N PHE A 348 -7.60 -2.53 17.91
CA PHE A 348 -7.20 -1.11 17.95
C PHE A 348 -5.82 -0.91 18.58
N LYS A 349 -5.46 -1.70 19.59
CA LYS A 349 -4.11 -1.68 20.18
C LYS A 349 -3.06 -2.13 19.17
N ALA A 350 -3.32 -3.19 18.40
CA ALA A 350 -2.41 -3.69 17.38
C ALA A 350 -2.20 -2.66 16.26
N GLU A 351 -3.26 -1.98 15.83
CA GLU A 351 -3.23 -1.04 14.71
C GLU A 351 -3.07 0.43 15.15
N LYS A 352 -2.70 0.69 16.41
CA LYS A 352 -2.53 2.05 16.95
C LYS A 352 -1.61 2.93 16.10
N GLY A 353 -0.54 2.35 15.55
CA GLY A 353 0.41 3.07 14.69
C GLY A 353 -0.19 3.47 13.34
N LEU A 354 -0.97 2.59 12.73
CA LEU A 354 -1.69 2.86 11.49
C LEU A 354 -2.79 3.90 11.69
N ILE A 355 -3.55 3.79 12.79
CA ILE A 355 -4.60 4.75 13.17
C ILE A 355 -3.98 6.12 13.41
N PHE A 356 -2.90 6.21 14.17
CA PHE A 356 -2.18 7.45 14.40
C PHE A 356 -1.74 8.10 13.09
N ASP A 357 -1.03 7.36 12.24
CA ASP A 357 -0.47 7.87 10.98
C ASP A 357 -1.55 8.31 9.97
N LYS A 358 -2.69 7.60 9.92
CA LYS A 358 -3.69 7.81 8.86
C LYS A 358 -4.89 8.66 9.28
N PHE A 359 -5.13 8.79 10.58
CA PHE A 359 -6.31 9.50 11.08
C PHE A 359 -5.95 10.62 12.03
N LEU A 360 -5.15 10.34 13.08
CA LEU A 360 -4.90 11.36 14.12
C LEU A 360 -4.02 12.52 13.62
N VAL A 361 -3.04 12.24 12.75
CA VAL A 361 -2.19 13.30 12.16
C VAL A 361 -2.64 13.75 10.77
N LEU A 362 -3.81 13.31 10.30
CA LEU A 362 -4.33 13.69 8.98
C LEU A 362 -4.51 15.20 8.84
N GLN A 363 -5.16 15.84 9.80
CA GLN A 363 -5.44 17.28 9.74
C GLN A 363 -4.18 18.15 9.78
N PRO A 364 -3.24 17.98 10.73
CA PRO A 364 -1.97 18.71 10.69
C PRO A 364 -1.19 18.48 9.40
N ARG A 365 -1.23 17.24 8.85
CA ARG A 365 -0.60 16.90 7.58
C ARG A 365 -1.20 17.66 6.41
N VAL A 366 -2.52 17.69 6.29
CA VAL A 366 -3.21 18.44 5.21
C VAL A 366 -2.92 19.94 5.31
N LEU A 367 -2.94 20.51 6.51
CA LEU A 367 -2.62 21.93 6.72
C LEU A 367 -1.17 22.25 6.33
N SER A 368 -0.21 21.41 6.71
CA SER A 368 1.20 21.58 6.33
C SER A 368 1.42 21.46 4.82
N LEU A 369 0.72 20.52 4.16
CA LEU A 369 0.77 20.36 2.70
C LEU A 369 0.17 21.58 1.97
N LYS A 370 -0.95 22.12 2.46
CA LYS A 370 -1.56 23.34 1.90
C LYS A 370 -0.61 24.54 2.01
N LYS A 371 0.13 24.67 3.12
CA LYS A 371 1.11 25.74 3.32
C LYS A 371 2.30 25.66 2.35
N LEU A 372 2.77 24.44 2.06
CA LEU A 372 3.94 24.22 1.17
C LEU A 372 3.58 24.17 -0.32
N ARG A 373 2.35 23.80 -0.65
CA ARG A 373 1.84 23.66 -2.03
C ARG A 373 0.66 24.57 -2.21
N LYS A 374 0.81 25.66 -2.94
CA LYS A 374 -0.29 26.56 -3.28
C LYS A 374 -1.41 25.77 -4.00
N GLY A 375 -2.45 25.38 -3.27
CA GLY A 375 -3.78 25.25 -3.84
C GLY A 375 -4.30 23.88 -4.31
N THR A 376 -3.68 22.70 -4.04
CA THR A 376 -4.09 21.45 -4.73
C THR A 376 -4.77 20.37 -3.88
N ILE A 377 -4.96 20.53 -2.57
CA ILE A 377 -5.60 19.51 -1.74
C ILE A 377 -6.98 19.99 -1.29
N GLN A 378 -8.02 19.45 -1.93
CA GLN A 378 -9.43 19.69 -1.55
C GLN A 378 -9.89 18.59 -0.57
N ILE A 379 -9.41 18.65 0.67
CA ILE A 379 -10.00 17.85 1.75
C ILE A 379 -10.68 18.85 2.68
N LYS A 380 -11.99 18.75 2.83
CA LYS A 380 -12.72 19.43 3.90
C LYS A 380 -12.34 18.77 5.22
N LEU A 381 -11.67 19.52 6.06
CA LEU A 381 -11.27 19.08 7.39
C LEU A 381 -12.41 19.37 8.39
N PHE A 382 -12.36 18.67 9.52
CA PHE A 382 -13.28 18.92 10.62
C PHE A 382 -13.16 20.36 11.12
N ASP A 383 -14.28 21.05 11.27
CA ASP A 383 -14.31 22.43 11.74
C ASP A 383 -13.90 22.57 13.22
N THR A 384 -13.91 21.47 13.98
CA THR A 384 -13.80 21.47 15.44
C THR A 384 -12.48 20.90 15.99
N PHE A 385 -11.59 20.36 15.16
CA PHE A 385 -10.33 19.78 15.63
C PHE A 385 -9.14 20.68 15.30
N TYR A 386 -8.59 21.32 16.32
CA TYR A 386 -7.32 22.04 16.20
C TYR A 386 -6.15 21.09 16.48
N PRO A 387 -5.26 20.84 15.51
CA PRO A 387 -4.06 20.05 15.77
C PRO A 387 -3.19 20.77 16.79
N SER A 388 -2.50 20.02 17.63
CA SER A 388 -1.48 20.64 18.48
C SER A 388 -0.43 21.33 17.60
N ILE A 389 0.08 22.47 18.05
CA ILE A 389 1.16 23.20 17.37
C ILE A 389 2.33 22.25 17.06
N PHE A 390 2.66 21.37 18.01
CA PHE A 390 3.71 20.35 17.84
C PHE A 390 3.41 19.41 16.67
N SER A 391 2.20 18.86 16.54
CA SER A 391 1.82 17.97 15.44
C SER A 391 1.91 18.68 14.08
N PHE A 392 1.53 19.96 14.03
CA PHE A 392 1.63 20.75 12.79
C PHE A 392 3.08 20.95 12.35
N TYR A 393 3.96 21.37 13.24
CA TYR A 393 5.38 21.58 12.92
C TYR A 393 6.10 20.26 12.60
N ASN A 394 5.74 19.16 13.28
CA ASN A 394 6.25 17.83 12.96
C ASN A 394 5.92 17.42 11.52
N GLU A 395 4.65 17.56 11.09
CA GLU A 395 4.25 17.26 9.72
C GLU A 395 4.86 18.24 8.69
N LEU A 396 5.00 19.52 9.05
CA LEU A 396 5.68 20.49 8.19
C LEU A 396 7.15 20.07 7.95
N PHE A 397 7.86 19.66 9.01
CA PHE A 397 9.22 19.18 8.92
C PHE A 397 9.33 17.89 8.06
N ILE A 398 8.46 16.90 8.27
CA ILE A 398 8.41 15.68 7.45
C ILE A 398 8.18 16.03 5.98
N ASN A 399 7.32 17.00 5.67
CA ASN A 399 7.09 17.43 4.30
C ASN A 399 8.31 18.16 3.69
N CYS A 400 9.09 18.89 4.48
CA CYS A 400 10.38 19.46 4.04
C CYS A 400 11.39 18.35 3.71
N LEU A 401 11.52 17.33 4.57
CA LEU A 401 12.38 16.17 4.28
C LEU A 401 12.02 15.52 2.94
N ARG A 402 10.71 15.33 2.68
CA ARG A 402 10.22 14.75 1.43
C ARG A 402 10.56 15.62 0.22
N PHE A 403 10.38 16.93 0.33
CA PHE A 403 10.71 17.86 -0.73
C PHE A 403 12.16 17.73 -1.21
N PHE A 404 13.11 17.62 -0.29
CA PHE A 404 14.52 17.41 -0.63
C PHE A 404 14.80 15.99 -1.11
N ALA A 405 14.14 14.97 -0.53
CA ALA A 405 14.31 13.59 -0.93
C ALA A 405 13.88 13.34 -2.39
N PHE A 406 12.74 13.87 -2.82
CA PHE A 406 12.27 13.75 -4.20
C PHE A 406 13.16 14.51 -5.21
N ARG A 407 13.89 15.55 -4.76
CA ARG A 407 14.87 16.26 -5.58
C ARG A 407 16.27 15.65 -5.52
N LYS A 408 16.41 14.45 -4.94
CA LYS A 408 17.67 13.72 -4.75
C LYS A 408 18.73 14.51 -3.98
N LYS A 409 18.36 15.55 -3.23
CA LYS A 409 19.24 16.30 -2.32
C LYS A 409 19.36 15.55 -0.99
N TRP A 410 19.81 14.33 -1.05
CA TRP A 410 19.80 13.38 0.08
C TRP A 410 20.69 13.80 1.24
N TYR A 411 21.79 14.48 0.96
CA TYR A 411 22.64 15.04 2.01
C TYR A 411 21.86 15.99 2.94
N LEU A 412 21.04 16.88 2.35
CA LEU A 412 20.21 17.78 3.14
C LEU A 412 19.13 17.02 3.93
N THR A 413 18.58 15.96 3.35
CA THR A 413 17.61 15.11 4.08
C THR A 413 18.24 14.39 5.25
N ASP A 414 19.48 13.95 5.14
CA ASP A 414 20.18 13.26 6.22
C ASP A 414 20.50 14.23 7.38
N ILE A 415 20.98 15.43 7.08
CA ILE A 415 21.21 16.49 8.09
C ILE A 415 19.89 16.81 8.82
N LEU A 416 18.85 17.16 8.07
CA LEU A 416 17.55 17.49 8.64
C LEU A 416 17.00 16.34 9.48
N PHE A 417 17.10 15.09 9.02
CA PHE A 417 16.63 13.94 9.77
C PHE A 417 17.40 13.73 11.08
N ASN A 418 18.70 13.95 11.09
CA ASN A 418 19.51 13.85 12.30
C ASN A 418 19.11 14.95 13.31
N VAL A 419 18.90 16.18 12.85
CA VAL A 419 18.40 17.28 13.70
C VAL A 419 17.03 16.94 14.28
N TYR A 420 16.11 16.42 13.47
CA TYR A 420 14.80 15.99 13.93
C TYR A 420 14.89 14.88 14.98
N LYS A 421 15.69 13.84 14.74
CA LYS A 421 15.88 12.73 15.67
C LYS A 421 16.42 13.21 17.02
N GLN A 422 17.39 14.12 17.02
CA GLN A 422 17.92 14.73 18.23
C GLN A 422 16.87 15.53 18.98
N GLY A 423 16.09 16.35 18.28
CA GLY A 423 14.99 17.12 18.86
C GLY A 423 13.93 16.23 19.51
N VAL A 424 13.49 15.17 18.84
CA VAL A 424 12.52 14.21 19.38
C VAL A 424 13.06 13.51 20.63
N ILE A 425 14.33 13.09 20.63
CA ILE A 425 14.97 12.44 21.79
C ILE A 425 15.04 13.41 22.97
N MET A 426 15.38 14.68 22.72
CA MET A 426 15.47 15.72 23.76
C MET A 426 14.11 15.99 24.39
N ILE A 427 13.05 16.12 23.58
CA ILE A 427 11.67 16.30 24.06
C ILE A 427 11.21 15.09 24.87
N ALA A 428 11.47 13.87 24.39
CA ALA A 428 11.10 12.65 25.12
C ALA A 428 11.83 12.55 26.47
N ARG A 429 13.10 12.95 26.56
CA ARG A 429 13.85 13.01 27.82
C ARG A 429 13.29 14.08 28.77
N PHE A 430 12.92 15.26 28.24
CA PHE A 430 12.32 16.33 29.02
C PHE A 430 10.97 15.89 29.62
N LEU A 431 10.07 15.31 28.82
CA LEU A 431 8.77 14.81 29.29
C LEU A 431 8.89 13.67 30.31
N ARG A 432 9.93 12.84 30.27
CA ARG A 432 10.20 11.83 31.31
C ARG A 432 10.69 12.42 32.63
N ARG A 433 11.26 13.63 32.62
CA ARG A 433 11.70 14.32 33.83
C ARG A 433 10.57 15.10 34.50
N LEU A 434 9.45 15.30 33.80
CA LEU A 434 8.26 15.97 34.32
C LEU A 434 7.23 14.96 34.91
N LYS A 435 7.46 13.66 34.77
CA LYS A 435 6.76 12.57 35.46
C LYS A 435 7.59 12.09 36.64
#